data_5c0812586b1735fb0490fa486d57f2bc
#
_entry.id   5c0812586b1735fb0490fa486d57f2bc
#
_cell.length_a   1.000
_cell.length_b   1.000
_cell.length_c   1.000
_cell.angle_alpha   90.00
_cell.angle_beta   90.00
_cell.angle_gamma   90.00
#
_symmetry.space_group_name_H-M   'P 1'
#
loop_
_entity.id
_entity.type
_entity.pdbx_description
1 polymer ?
#
loop_
_entity_poly.entity_id
_entity_poly.type
_entity_poly.pdbx_seq_one_letter_code
_entity_poly.pdbx_strand_id
1 'polypeptide(L)'
;MKIIVSFSGGKDSQACLIQAAKQYSVDKLEAVFCDTGWEHPDTYQHINEICQRLDVRLVVLRSQKYTDFVDMSIKRSRFPSSQRRFCTSEFKIKPMIDYILSLTESCLIIQGIRAKESEERAKLPYECNYFGEYYERIKKNRKGKIVEVWKQDYRRKDVLKWCERYDASVSRPIFQWSAQEVINHILSAGQKPNPLYSRGFSRVGCYPCVMCRKQEVKLISQEKFGRSRLIDAEQRMKKETPKGSSF
;
A
#
# COMPACT_ATOMS: atom_id res chain seq x y z
N MET A 1 -17.59 -13.37 6.98
CA MET A 1 -16.56 -12.34 7.15
C MET A 1 -15.49 -12.54 6.08
N LYS A 2 -15.19 -11.50 5.31
CA LYS A 2 -14.16 -11.47 4.26
C LYS A 2 -12.77 -11.29 4.89
N ILE A 3 -11.77 -12.01 4.40
CA ILE A 3 -10.36 -11.85 4.81
C ILE A 3 -9.59 -11.19 3.66
N ILE A 4 -8.99 -10.05 3.93
CA ILE A 4 -8.31 -9.20 2.94
C ILE A 4 -6.85 -9.09 3.32
N VAL A 5 -5.94 -9.54 2.48
CA VAL A 5 -4.50 -9.25 2.66
C VAL A 5 -4.12 -8.09 1.76
N SER A 6 -3.68 -6.98 2.36
CA SER A 6 -3.09 -5.85 1.62
C SER A 6 -1.77 -6.29 0.99
N PHE A 7 -1.81 -6.74 -0.27
CA PHE A 7 -0.70 -7.38 -0.96
C PHE A 7 -0.04 -6.43 -1.97
N SER A 8 1.17 -5.98 -1.69
CA SER A 8 1.93 -5.04 -2.54
C SER A 8 3.06 -5.71 -3.35
N GLY A 9 3.16 -7.03 -3.33
CA GLY A 9 4.28 -7.77 -3.93
C GLY A 9 5.61 -7.66 -3.15
N GLY A 10 5.62 -6.99 -2.00
CA GLY A 10 6.76 -6.94 -1.10
C GLY A 10 6.79 -8.12 -0.13
N LYS A 11 7.98 -8.46 0.41
CA LYS A 11 8.20 -9.61 1.29
C LYS A 11 7.27 -9.65 2.50
N ASP A 12 7.02 -8.50 3.11
CA ASP A 12 6.24 -8.43 4.34
C ASP A 12 4.76 -8.79 4.07
N SER A 13 4.17 -8.26 3.01
CA SER A 13 2.82 -8.62 2.58
C SER A 13 2.72 -10.05 2.02
N GLN A 14 3.80 -10.57 1.40
CA GLN A 14 3.88 -11.96 0.96
C GLN A 14 3.85 -12.92 2.15
N ALA A 15 4.62 -12.65 3.21
CA ALA A 15 4.61 -13.47 4.42
C ALA A 15 3.21 -13.50 5.06
N CYS A 16 2.52 -12.36 5.12
CA CYS A 16 1.13 -12.30 5.59
C CYS A 16 0.18 -13.13 4.72
N LEU A 17 0.33 -13.07 3.38
CA LEU A 17 -0.51 -13.83 2.48
C LEU A 17 -0.29 -15.33 2.63
N ILE A 18 0.96 -15.79 2.81
CA ILE A 18 1.29 -17.19 3.10
C ILE A 18 0.66 -17.66 4.42
N GLN A 19 0.73 -16.83 5.48
CA GLN A 19 0.08 -17.17 6.75
C GLN A 19 -1.44 -17.24 6.60
N ALA A 20 -2.04 -16.24 5.95
CA ALA A 20 -3.47 -16.18 5.75
C ALA A 20 -3.99 -17.38 4.93
N ALA A 21 -3.27 -17.79 3.88
CA ALA A 21 -3.63 -18.95 3.06
C ALA A 21 -3.58 -20.29 3.83
N LYS A 22 -2.78 -20.37 4.91
CA LYS A 22 -2.75 -21.54 5.79
C LYS A 22 -3.86 -21.51 6.86
N GLN A 23 -4.33 -20.33 7.22
CA GLN A 23 -5.24 -20.13 8.35
C GLN A 23 -6.71 -20.01 7.93
N TYR A 24 -6.95 -19.44 6.75
CA TYR A 24 -8.29 -19.13 6.28
C TYR A 24 -8.64 -19.93 5.02
N SER A 25 -9.91 -20.20 4.82
CA SER A 25 -10.41 -20.82 3.60
C SER A 25 -10.26 -19.87 2.40
N VAL A 26 -9.83 -20.40 1.25
CA VAL A 26 -9.51 -19.63 0.04
C VAL A 26 -10.73 -18.89 -0.54
N ASP A 27 -11.94 -19.40 -0.34
CA ASP A 27 -13.20 -18.76 -0.75
C ASP A 27 -13.48 -17.44 0.00
N LYS A 28 -12.93 -17.28 1.20
CA LYS A 28 -13.05 -16.05 2.02
C LYS A 28 -11.83 -15.15 1.94
N LEU A 29 -10.72 -15.64 1.37
CA LEU A 29 -9.44 -14.96 1.35
C LEU A 29 -9.24 -14.24 0.01
N GLU A 30 -8.83 -12.98 0.07
CA GLU A 30 -8.46 -12.19 -1.10
C GLU A 30 -7.16 -11.44 -0.88
N ALA A 31 -6.29 -11.49 -1.90
CA ALA A 31 -5.12 -10.62 -1.99
C ALA A 31 -5.52 -9.34 -2.71
N VAL A 32 -5.48 -8.22 -2.00
CA VAL A 32 -5.88 -6.90 -2.54
C VAL A 32 -4.64 -6.08 -2.84
N PHE A 33 -4.45 -5.79 -4.13
CA PHE A 33 -3.35 -4.99 -4.66
C PHE A 33 -3.86 -3.61 -5.11
N CYS A 34 -3.30 -2.56 -4.53
CA CYS A 34 -3.55 -1.19 -4.97
C CYS A 34 -2.55 -0.80 -6.06
N ASP A 35 -2.98 -0.89 -7.30
CA ASP A 35 -2.18 -0.59 -8.49
C ASP A 35 -2.02 0.93 -8.67
N THR A 36 -0.79 1.41 -8.70
CA THR A 36 -0.48 2.82 -8.92
C THR A 36 -0.13 3.13 -10.38
N GLY A 37 -0.05 2.09 -11.25
CA GLY A 37 0.52 2.20 -12.59
C GLY A 37 2.01 2.54 -12.57
N TRP A 38 2.66 2.42 -11.39
CA TRP A 38 4.05 2.85 -11.17
C TRP A 38 4.90 1.78 -10.47
N GLU A 39 4.50 0.51 -10.51
CA GLU A 39 5.29 -0.62 -10.04
C GLU A 39 6.27 -1.11 -11.12
N HIS A 40 7.30 -1.86 -10.71
CA HIS A 40 8.20 -2.55 -11.63
C HIS A 40 7.47 -3.72 -12.32
N PRO A 41 7.73 -4.04 -13.59
CA PRO A 41 7.13 -5.19 -14.29
C PRO A 41 7.27 -6.51 -13.51
N ASP A 42 8.44 -6.78 -12.96
CA ASP A 42 8.68 -7.98 -12.14
C ASP A 42 7.80 -8.02 -10.88
N THR A 43 7.36 -6.87 -10.37
CA THR A 43 6.45 -6.82 -9.22
C THR A 43 5.05 -7.28 -9.62
N TYR A 44 4.55 -6.87 -10.78
CA TYR A 44 3.27 -7.35 -11.30
C TYR A 44 3.30 -8.85 -11.55
N GLN A 45 4.36 -9.35 -12.20
CA GLN A 45 4.54 -10.77 -12.43
C GLN A 45 4.58 -11.55 -11.12
N HIS A 46 5.39 -11.11 -10.15
CA HIS A 46 5.51 -11.73 -8.85
C HIS A 46 4.18 -11.79 -8.09
N ILE A 47 3.37 -10.71 -8.12
CA ILE A 47 2.04 -10.68 -7.51
C ILE A 47 1.15 -11.78 -8.08
N ASN A 48 1.09 -11.90 -9.41
CA ASN A 48 0.29 -12.93 -10.06
C ASN A 48 0.77 -14.35 -9.74
N GLU A 49 2.09 -14.59 -9.80
CA GLU A 49 2.70 -15.89 -9.51
C GLU A 49 2.39 -16.36 -8.06
N ILE A 50 2.50 -15.45 -7.08
CA ILE A 50 2.23 -15.78 -5.69
C ILE A 50 0.76 -16.07 -5.46
N CYS A 51 -0.14 -15.26 -6.02
CA CYS A 51 -1.58 -15.49 -5.90
C CYS A 51 -2.01 -16.81 -6.55
N GLN A 52 -1.49 -17.13 -7.75
CA GLN A 52 -1.74 -18.42 -8.42
C GLN A 52 -1.22 -19.60 -7.61
N ARG A 53 0.02 -19.50 -7.09
CA ARG A 53 0.62 -20.57 -6.28
C ARG A 53 -0.14 -20.88 -4.98
N LEU A 54 -0.75 -19.86 -4.38
CA LEU A 54 -1.52 -19.99 -3.15
C LEU A 54 -3.01 -20.25 -3.39
N ASP A 55 -3.43 -20.29 -4.64
CA ASP A 55 -4.84 -20.38 -5.07
C ASP A 55 -5.70 -19.26 -4.45
N VAL A 56 -5.16 -18.05 -4.31
CA VAL A 56 -5.83 -16.91 -3.70
C VAL A 56 -6.29 -15.93 -4.77
N ARG A 57 -7.55 -15.53 -4.70
CA ARG A 57 -8.10 -14.52 -5.59
C ARG A 57 -7.36 -13.19 -5.46
N LEU A 58 -6.84 -12.68 -6.58
CA LEU A 58 -6.25 -11.34 -6.68
C LEU A 58 -7.33 -10.31 -7.03
N VAL A 59 -7.46 -9.30 -6.20
CA VAL A 59 -8.29 -8.11 -6.46
C VAL A 59 -7.38 -6.92 -6.71
N VAL A 60 -7.45 -6.33 -7.90
CA VAL A 60 -6.65 -5.16 -8.27
C VAL A 60 -7.50 -3.91 -8.14
N LEU A 61 -7.09 -3.00 -7.26
CA LEU A 61 -7.74 -1.72 -7.02
C LEU A 61 -6.97 -0.61 -7.73
N ARG A 62 -7.70 0.30 -8.38
CA ARG A 62 -7.14 1.46 -9.08
C ARG A 62 -7.82 2.74 -8.64
N SER A 63 -7.14 3.86 -8.81
CA SER A 63 -7.75 5.17 -8.61
C SER A 63 -8.86 5.39 -9.65
N GLN A 64 -10.03 5.85 -9.23
CA GLN A 64 -11.09 6.26 -10.14
C GLN A 64 -10.81 7.61 -10.80
N LYS A 65 -9.89 8.38 -10.23
CA LYS A 65 -9.58 9.76 -10.65
C LYS A 65 -8.37 9.86 -11.57
N TYR A 66 -7.40 8.99 -11.40
CA TYR A 66 -6.10 9.04 -12.07
C TYR A 66 -5.78 7.71 -12.71
N THR A 67 -5.27 7.74 -13.94
CA THR A 67 -4.87 6.52 -14.66
C THR A 67 -3.62 5.89 -14.11
N ASP A 68 -2.64 6.72 -13.72
CA ASP A 68 -1.38 6.31 -13.15
C ASP A 68 -0.72 7.43 -12.31
N PHE A 69 0.43 7.12 -11.74
CA PHE A 69 1.23 8.04 -10.93
C PHE A 69 1.64 9.32 -11.67
N VAL A 70 1.96 9.23 -12.97
CA VAL A 70 2.40 10.37 -13.78
C VAL A 70 1.21 11.27 -14.11
N ASP A 71 0.08 10.71 -14.54
CA ASP A 71 -1.18 11.43 -14.76
C ASP A 71 -1.61 12.20 -13.51
N MET A 72 -1.54 11.57 -12.34
CA MET A 72 -1.82 12.24 -11.08
C MET A 72 -0.86 13.42 -10.83
N SER A 73 0.43 13.23 -11.10
CA SER A 73 1.44 14.26 -10.87
C SER A 73 1.23 15.47 -11.80
N ILE A 74 0.91 15.22 -13.07
CA ILE A 74 0.56 16.24 -14.06
C ILE A 74 -0.67 17.03 -13.63
N LYS A 75 -1.78 16.35 -13.32
CA LYS A 75 -3.01 16.99 -12.87
C LYS A 75 -2.87 17.77 -11.57
N ARG A 76 -1.86 17.48 -10.76
CA ARG A 76 -1.51 18.22 -9.55
C ARG A 76 -0.36 19.22 -9.75
N SER A 77 0.17 19.33 -10.97
CA SER A 77 1.31 20.17 -11.35
C SER A 77 2.54 19.97 -10.47
N ARG A 78 2.72 18.76 -9.92
CA ARG A 78 3.90 18.39 -9.13
C ARG A 78 3.95 16.89 -8.81
N PHE A 79 5.17 16.39 -8.61
CA PHE A 79 5.37 15.05 -8.04
C PHE A 79 5.06 15.02 -6.53
N PRO A 80 4.62 13.87 -5.99
CA PRO A 80 4.58 13.66 -4.55
C PRO A 80 5.98 13.75 -3.94
N SER A 81 6.04 14.06 -2.64
CA SER A 81 7.29 14.08 -1.87
C SER A 81 7.14 13.28 -0.58
N SER A 82 8.24 13.09 0.15
CA SER A 82 8.24 12.44 1.47
C SER A 82 7.29 13.12 2.47
N GLN A 83 7.13 14.42 2.38
CA GLN A 83 6.25 15.21 3.24
C GLN A 83 4.80 15.28 2.74
N ARG A 84 4.59 15.18 1.43
CA ARG A 84 3.28 15.32 0.78
C ARG A 84 2.97 14.12 -0.09
N ARG A 85 2.64 13.00 0.57
CA ARG A 85 2.37 11.69 -0.06
C ARG A 85 0.93 11.55 -0.52
N PHE A 86 0.44 12.49 -1.32
CA PHE A 86 -0.92 12.40 -1.87
C PHE A 86 -1.11 11.16 -2.77
N CYS A 87 -0.04 10.57 -3.31
CA CYS A 87 -0.08 9.27 -3.99
C CYS A 87 -0.63 8.16 -3.09
N THR A 88 -0.29 8.16 -1.79
CA THR A 88 -0.82 7.17 -0.84
C THR A 88 -2.34 7.32 -0.68
N SER A 89 -2.83 8.56 -0.56
CA SER A 89 -4.27 8.81 -0.46
C SER A 89 -5.00 8.39 -1.73
N GLU A 90 -4.52 8.81 -2.91
CA GLU A 90 -5.24 8.64 -4.17
C GLU A 90 -5.20 7.20 -4.73
N PHE A 91 -4.11 6.47 -4.52
CA PHE A 91 -3.95 5.13 -5.09
C PHE A 91 -4.10 3.99 -4.09
N LYS A 92 -4.08 4.27 -2.77
CA LYS A 92 -4.15 3.19 -1.77
C LYS A 92 -5.33 3.37 -0.81
N ILE A 93 -5.44 4.54 -0.16
CA ILE A 93 -6.45 4.74 0.87
C ILE A 93 -7.85 4.81 0.25
N LYS A 94 -8.07 5.69 -0.72
CA LYS A 94 -9.39 5.86 -1.35
C LYS A 94 -9.88 4.60 -2.04
N PRO A 95 -9.09 3.93 -2.91
CA PRO A 95 -9.53 2.68 -3.51
C PRO A 95 -9.85 1.57 -2.51
N MET A 96 -9.09 1.48 -1.40
CA MET A 96 -9.38 0.51 -0.35
C MET A 96 -10.67 0.86 0.39
N ILE A 97 -10.94 2.13 0.68
CA ILE A 97 -12.22 2.58 1.26
C ILE A 97 -13.37 2.20 0.34
N ASP A 98 -13.27 2.51 -0.97
CA ASP A 98 -14.32 2.17 -1.95
C ASP A 98 -14.56 0.66 -2.00
N TYR A 99 -13.50 -0.12 -1.96
CA TYR A 99 -13.60 -1.57 -1.95
C TYR A 99 -14.30 -2.10 -0.69
N ILE A 100 -13.90 -1.64 0.50
CA ILE A 100 -14.54 -2.06 1.75
C ILE A 100 -16.02 -1.67 1.76
N LEU A 101 -16.36 -0.47 1.30
CA LEU A 101 -17.75 0.00 1.21
C LEU A 101 -18.60 -0.79 0.21
N SER A 102 -17.99 -1.48 -0.74
CA SER A 102 -18.69 -2.38 -1.67
C SER A 102 -19.05 -3.74 -1.06
N LEU A 103 -18.46 -4.10 0.09
CA LEU A 103 -18.73 -5.33 0.79
C LEU A 103 -20.05 -5.25 1.56
N THR A 104 -20.80 -6.34 1.54
CA THR A 104 -22.03 -6.52 2.31
C THR A 104 -21.84 -7.40 3.54
N GLU A 105 -20.61 -7.47 4.06
CA GLU A 105 -20.21 -8.23 5.22
C GLU A 105 -19.00 -7.56 5.91
N SER A 106 -18.78 -7.88 7.18
CA SER A 106 -17.59 -7.46 7.92
C SER A 106 -16.32 -8.06 7.31
N CYS A 107 -15.18 -7.37 7.48
CA CYS A 107 -13.91 -7.84 6.94
C CYS A 107 -12.76 -7.70 7.95
N LEU A 108 -11.79 -8.61 7.82
CA LEU A 108 -10.47 -8.53 8.47
C LEU A 108 -9.42 -8.16 7.44
N ILE A 109 -8.73 -7.06 7.68
CA ILE A 109 -7.67 -6.54 6.81
C ILE A 109 -6.32 -6.89 7.43
N ILE A 110 -5.58 -7.75 6.77
CA ILE A 110 -4.23 -8.17 7.19
C ILE A 110 -3.20 -7.25 6.51
N GLN A 111 -2.35 -6.62 7.32
CA GLN A 111 -1.33 -5.69 6.85
C GLN A 111 0.08 -6.19 7.18
N GLY A 112 0.93 -6.29 6.15
CA GLY A 112 2.35 -6.61 6.29
C GLY A 112 3.15 -5.41 6.79
N ILE A 113 2.95 -5.02 8.05
CA ILE A 113 3.65 -3.92 8.71
C ILE A 113 4.48 -4.48 9.87
N ARG A 114 5.74 -4.06 9.96
CA ARG A 114 6.64 -4.44 11.06
C ARG A 114 7.08 -3.21 11.87
N ALA A 115 7.10 -3.33 13.18
CA ALA A 115 7.54 -2.26 14.11
C ALA A 115 8.97 -1.79 13.80
N LYS A 116 9.87 -2.71 13.47
CA LYS A 116 11.30 -2.45 13.17
C LYS A 116 11.57 -1.72 11.84
N GLU A 117 10.54 -1.39 11.06
CA GLU A 117 10.76 -0.67 9.78
C GLU A 117 10.93 0.85 9.96
N SER A 118 10.29 1.44 10.95
CA SER A 118 10.43 2.86 11.29
C SER A 118 9.78 3.16 12.65
N GLU A 119 10.20 4.25 13.30
CA GLU A 119 9.62 4.73 14.55
C GLU A 119 8.10 4.97 14.45
N GLU A 120 7.64 5.52 13.31
CA GLU A 120 6.21 5.75 13.08
C GLU A 120 5.42 4.43 13.00
N ARG A 121 6.02 3.37 12.41
CA ARG A 121 5.38 2.05 12.37
C ARG A 121 5.38 1.37 13.72
N ALA A 122 6.42 1.56 14.53
CA ALA A 122 6.49 1.01 15.90
C ALA A 122 5.37 1.52 16.82
N LYS A 123 4.79 2.69 16.52
CA LYS A 123 3.67 3.28 17.28
C LYS A 123 2.30 2.72 16.90
N LEU A 124 2.22 1.93 15.84
CA LEU A 124 0.94 1.37 15.40
C LEU A 124 0.52 0.22 16.34
N PRO A 125 -0.78 0.07 16.62
CA PRO A 125 -1.27 -1.07 17.37
C PRO A 125 -1.18 -2.36 16.54
N TYR A 126 -1.09 -3.50 17.22
CA TYR A 126 -1.14 -4.81 16.58
C TYR A 126 -2.48 -5.05 15.86
N GLU A 127 -3.56 -4.62 16.48
CA GLU A 127 -4.92 -4.68 15.96
C GLU A 127 -5.62 -3.33 16.14
N CYS A 128 -6.50 -2.97 15.22
CA CYS A 128 -7.32 -1.75 15.31
C CYS A 128 -8.54 -1.84 14.39
N ASN A 129 -9.45 -0.88 14.53
CA ASN A 129 -10.51 -0.67 13.53
C ASN A 129 -9.93 0.12 12.36
N TYR A 130 -10.16 -0.33 11.11
CA TYR A 130 -9.63 0.32 9.91
C TYR A 130 -10.12 1.75 9.75
N PHE A 131 -11.41 1.95 9.92
CA PHE A 131 -12.00 3.28 9.79
C PHE A 131 -11.71 4.18 10.99
N GLY A 132 -11.58 3.65 12.20
CA GLY A 132 -11.16 4.40 13.37
C GLY A 132 -9.81 5.09 13.18
N GLU A 133 -8.87 4.46 12.46
CA GLU A 133 -7.57 5.07 12.17
C GLU A 133 -7.70 6.36 11.33
N TYR A 134 -8.70 6.49 10.47
CA TYR A 134 -8.88 7.61 9.54
C TYR A 134 -9.97 8.58 9.94
N TYR A 135 -11.02 8.12 10.62
CA TYR A 135 -12.23 8.90 10.88
C TYR A 135 -12.45 9.30 12.32
N GLU A 136 -11.75 8.69 13.28
CA GLU A 136 -11.87 9.01 14.70
C GLU A 136 -10.56 9.60 15.25
N ARG A 137 -10.54 10.93 15.43
CA ARG A 137 -9.51 11.60 16.22
C ARG A 137 -10.08 12.76 16.99
N ILE A 138 -9.97 12.64 18.30
CA ILE A 138 -10.25 13.73 19.24
C ILE A 138 -8.92 14.45 19.50
N LYS A 139 -8.85 15.75 19.20
CA LYS A 139 -7.73 16.61 19.57
C LYS A 139 -8.22 17.74 20.46
N LYS A 140 -7.40 18.13 21.43
CA LYS A 140 -7.60 19.40 22.15
C LYS A 140 -6.96 20.52 21.33
N ASN A 141 -7.73 21.59 21.07
CA ASN A 141 -7.17 22.81 20.47
C ASN A 141 -6.33 23.58 21.49
N ARG A 142 -5.68 24.68 21.06
CA ARG A 142 -4.85 25.54 21.93
C ARG A 142 -5.61 26.10 23.17
N LYS A 143 -6.93 26.10 23.16
CA LYS A 143 -7.80 26.53 24.27
C LYS A 143 -8.33 25.35 25.12
N GLY A 144 -7.78 24.16 24.93
CA GLY A 144 -8.18 22.96 25.66
C GLY A 144 -9.55 22.36 25.25
N LYS A 145 -10.25 22.98 24.28
CA LYS A 145 -11.53 22.48 23.77
C LYS A 145 -11.32 21.24 22.91
N ILE A 146 -12.13 20.21 23.14
CA ILE A 146 -12.14 19.01 22.30
C ILE A 146 -12.63 19.38 20.90
N VAL A 147 -11.83 19.07 19.90
CA VAL A 147 -12.15 19.29 18.48
C VAL A 147 -11.94 17.96 17.76
N GLU A 148 -12.96 17.49 17.07
CA GLU A 148 -12.83 16.35 16.19
C GLU A 148 -11.98 16.74 14.98
N VAL A 149 -10.88 16.04 14.76
CA VAL A 149 -10.02 16.22 13.60
C VAL A 149 -9.99 14.93 12.81
N TRP A 150 -10.55 14.96 11.62
CA TRP A 150 -10.58 13.85 10.69
C TRP A 150 -9.28 13.80 9.88
N LYS A 151 -8.63 12.67 9.83
CA LYS A 151 -7.50 12.46 8.91
C LYS A 151 -7.97 12.33 7.46
N GLN A 152 -9.21 11.89 7.27
CA GLN A 152 -9.80 11.60 5.96
C GLN A 152 -11.29 11.96 5.96
N ASP A 153 -11.71 12.74 4.97
CA ASP A 153 -13.13 13.10 4.73
C ASP A 153 -13.76 12.29 3.59
N TYR A 154 -12.95 11.51 2.89
CA TYR A 154 -13.40 10.78 1.72
C TYR A 154 -14.51 9.80 2.06
N ARG A 155 -15.71 10.02 1.48
CA ARG A 155 -16.91 9.19 1.67
C ARG A 155 -17.31 8.98 3.14
N ARG A 156 -17.05 9.95 4.00
CA ARG A 156 -17.31 9.84 5.44
C ARG A 156 -18.74 9.40 5.78
N LYS A 157 -19.74 9.96 5.09
CA LYS A 157 -21.15 9.60 5.35
C LYS A 157 -21.42 8.13 5.00
N ASP A 158 -20.85 7.65 3.91
CA ASP A 158 -21.01 6.26 3.49
C ASP A 158 -20.31 5.30 4.47
N VAL A 159 -19.11 5.68 4.94
CA VAL A 159 -18.37 4.91 5.96
C VAL A 159 -19.15 4.80 7.25
N LEU A 160 -19.70 5.89 7.78
CA LEU A 160 -20.51 5.86 9.00
C LEU A 160 -21.72 4.96 8.83
N LYS A 161 -22.43 5.07 7.72
CA LYS A 161 -23.60 4.22 7.40
C LYS A 161 -23.22 2.74 7.26
N TRP A 162 -22.07 2.44 6.66
CA TRP A 162 -21.58 1.06 6.52
C TRP A 162 -21.22 0.48 7.90
N CYS A 163 -20.57 1.25 8.75
CA CYS A 163 -20.18 0.85 10.11
C CYS A 163 -21.37 0.63 11.08
N GLU A 164 -22.59 1.06 10.72
CA GLU A 164 -23.80 0.69 11.48
C GLU A 164 -24.14 -0.80 11.38
N ARG A 165 -23.64 -1.51 10.37
CA ARG A 165 -23.98 -2.91 10.07
C ARG A 165 -22.78 -3.84 10.07
N TYR A 166 -21.62 -3.34 9.75
CA TYR A 166 -20.41 -4.14 9.49
C TYR A 166 -19.20 -3.54 10.21
N ASP A 167 -18.18 -4.36 10.40
CA ASP A 167 -16.91 -3.95 10.98
C ASP A 167 -15.75 -4.25 10.03
N ALA A 168 -14.74 -3.38 10.04
CA ALA A 168 -13.49 -3.53 9.31
C ALA A 168 -12.32 -3.55 10.29
N SER A 169 -11.93 -4.74 10.72
CA SER A 169 -10.83 -4.95 11.65
C SER A 169 -9.49 -5.02 10.90
N VAL A 170 -8.42 -4.59 11.54
CA VAL A 170 -7.05 -4.69 11.04
C VAL A 170 -6.24 -5.57 11.96
N SER A 171 -5.44 -6.48 11.36
CA SER A 171 -4.42 -7.25 12.08
C SER A 171 -3.07 -7.16 11.38
N ARG A 172 -1.99 -7.17 12.18
CA ARG A 172 -0.59 -7.09 11.72
C ARG A 172 0.22 -8.27 12.25
N PRO A 173 0.01 -9.49 11.71
CA PRO A 173 0.51 -10.73 12.30
C PRO A 173 2.04 -10.81 12.37
N ILE A 174 2.75 -10.08 11.52
CA ILE A 174 4.23 -10.06 11.49
C ILE A 174 4.81 -8.80 12.18
N PHE A 175 4.02 -8.10 13.01
CA PHE A 175 4.38 -6.78 13.56
C PHE A 175 5.71 -6.79 14.30
N GLN A 176 6.01 -7.84 15.06
CA GLN A 176 7.24 -7.97 15.84
C GLN A 176 8.41 -8.63 15.07
N TRP A 177 8.16 -9.16 13.87
CA TRP A 177 9.17 -9.89 13.12
C TRP A 177 10.31 -9.01 12.62
N SER A 178 11.49 -9.58 12.59
CA SER A 178 12.64 -9.04 11.86
C SER A 178 12.49 -9.25 10.35
N ALA A 179 13.30 -8.55 9.56
CA ALA A 179 13.35 -8.76 8.12
C ALA A 179 13.80 -10.17 7.76
N GLN A 180 14.69 -10.78 8.57
CA GLN A 180 15.21 -12.12 8.36
C GLN A 180 14.14 -13.19 8.64
N GLU A 181 13.34 -13.02 9.70
CA GLU A 181 12.22 -13.93 9.99
C GLU A 181 11.20 -13.94 8.87
N VAL A 182 10.89 -12.77 8.28
CA VAL A 182 10.01 -12.67 7.10
C VAL A 182 10.58 -13.47 5.91
N ILE A 183 11.86 -13.30 5.60
CA ILE A 183 12.51 -14.03 4.51
C ILE A 183 12.51 -15.53 4.79
N ASN A 184 12.90 -15.95 5.99
CA ASN A 184 12.92 -17.35 6.39
C ASN A 184 11.53 -18.00 6.27
N HIS A 185 10.48 -17.26 6.67
CA HIS A 185 9.11 -17.73 6.53
C HIS A 185 8.68 -17.95 5.07
N ILE A 186 9.06 -17.02 4.17
CA ILE A 186 8.77 -17.16 2.73
C ILE A 186 9.51 -18.39 2.17
N LEU A 187 10.79 -18.56 2.50
CA LEU A 187 11.60 -19.67 2.02
C LEU A 187 11.12 -21.01 2.56
N SER A 188 10.72 -21.09 3.85
CA SER A 188 10.18 -22.30 4.45
C SER A 188 8.84 -22.73 3.85
N ALA A 189 8.10 -21.82 3.22
CA ALA A 189 6.91 -22.09 2.44
C ALA A 189 7.22 -22.51 0.98
N GLY A 190 8.48 -22.75 0.62
CA GLY A 190 8.91 -23.12 -0.72
C GLY A 190 8.77 -21.98 -1.73
N GLN A 191 8.66 -20.72 -1.29
CA GLN A 191 8.52 -19.56 -2.14
C GLN A 191 9.78 -18.71 -2.14
N LYS A 192 9.89 -17.80 -3.12
CA LYS A 192 10.95 -16.81 -3.20
C LYS A 192 10.38 -15.41 -2.98
N PRO A 193 11.14 -14.50 -2.33
CA PRO A 193 10.76 -13.08 -2.28
C PRO A 193 10.84 -12.46 -3.68
N ASN A 194 10.21 -11.28 -3.82
CA ASN A 194 10.26 -10.52 -5.08
C ASN A 194 11.70 -10.36 -5.60
N PRO A 195 11.95 -10.56 -6.92
CA PRO A 195 13.28 -10.52 -7.49
C PRO A 195 14.07 -9.22 -7.27
N LEU A 196 13.38 -8.10 -7.05
CA LEU A 196 14.03 -6.82 -6.77
C LEU A 196 14.89 -6.85 -5.50
N TYR A 197 14.57 -7.70 -4.51
CA TYR A 197 15.42 -7.83 -3.31
C TYR A 197 16.80 -8.41 -3.65
N SER A 198 16.91 -9.36 -4.57
CA SER A 198 18.20 -9.91 -5.02
C SER A 198 19.02 -8.91 -5.83
N ARG A 199 18.39 -7.87 -6.37
CA ARG A 199 19.06 -6.74 -7.05
C ARG A 199 19.51 -5.63 -6.09
N GLY A 200 19.36 -5.82 -4.78
CA GLY A 200 19.81 -4.87 -3.76
C GLY A 200 18.77 -3.86 -3.29
N PHE A 201 17.51 -3.97 -3.74
CA PHE A 201 16.44 -3.12 -3.22
C PHE A 201 16.04 -3.57 -1.81
N SER A 202 15.92 -2.62 -0.90
CA SER A 202 15.48 -2.89 0.48
C SER A 202 13.95 -2.92 0.62
N ARG A 203 13.25 -2.33 -0.36
CA ARG A 203 11.80 -2.19 -0.38
C ARG A 203 11.25 -2.47 -1.78
N VAL A 204 10.07 -3.07 -1.82
CA VAL A 204 9.30 -3.30 -3.06
C VAL A 204 7.93 -2.63 -2.95
N GLY A 205 7.48 -2.04 -4.03
CA GLY A 205 6.25 -1.27 -4.20
C GLY A 205 6.38 -0.39 -5.43
N CYS A 206 5.90 0.86 -5.37
CA CYS A 206 6.08 1.84 -6.46
C CYS A 206 7.55 1.94 -6.88
N TYR A 207 7.81 2.06 -8.19
CA TYR A 207 9.16 2.02 -8.73
C TYR A 207 9.43 3.16 -9.74
N PRO A 208 10.23 4.17 -9.35
CA PRO A 208 10.75 4.43 -8.00
C PRO A 208 9.68 4.97 -7.03
N CYS A 209 9.84 4.66 -5.76
CA CYS A 209 9.04 5.29 -4.73
C CYS A 209 9.63 6.65 -4.32
N VAL A 210 8.80 7.66 -4.06
CA VAL A 210 9.25 8.96 -3.51
C VAL A 210 9.93 8.85 -2.13
N MET A 211 9.84 7.68 -1.50
CA MET A 211 10.49 7.36 -0.23
C MET A 211 11.72 6.47 -0.42
N CYS A 212 12.22 6.28 -1.64
CA CYS A 212 13.41 5.46 -1.86
C CYS A 212 14.66 6.11 -1.27
N ARG A 213 15.60 5.26 -0.84
CA ARG A 213 16.88 5.67 -0.26
C ARG A 213 17.87 6.04 -1.37
N LYS A 214 18.90 6.82 -1.06
CA LYS A 214 19.96 7.20 -2.02
C LYS A 214 20.56 5.98 -2.74
N GLN A 215 20.76 4.86 -2.04
CA GLN A 215 21.25 3.63 -2.65
C GLN A 215 20.28 3.08 -3.69
N GLU A 216 18.99 3.09 -3.42
CA GLU A 216 17.95 2.63 -4.37
C GLU A 216 17.87 3.56 -5.58
N VAL A 217 17.99 4.89 -5.38
CA VAL A 217 18.09 5.86 -6.49
C VAL A 217 19.29 5.52 -7.39
N LYS A 218 20.46 5.19 -6.81
CA LYS A 218 21.63 4.77 -7.56
C LYS A 218 21.37 3.49 -8.37
N LEU A 219 20.72 2.48 -7.79
CA LEU A 219 20.35 1.24 -8.50
C LEU A 219 19.40 1.55 -9.68
N ILE A 220 18.37 2.36 -9.45
CA ILE A 220 17.40 2.75 -10.47
C ILE A 220 18.08 3.52 -11.61
N SER A 221 19.01 4.41 -11.31
CA SER A 221 19.74 5.19 -12.33
C SER A 221 20.67 4.32 -13.22
N GLN A 222 21.11 3.20 -12.69
CA GLN A 222 21.93 2.22 -13.43
C GLN A 222 21.10 1.26 -14.29
N GLU A 223 19.83 1.08 -13.96
CA GLU A 223 18.91 0.24 -14.71
C GLU A 223 18.25 1.02 -15.85
N LYS A 224 18.30 0.46 -17.08
CA LYS A 224 17.74 1.10 -18.27
C LYS A 224 16.24 1.43 -18.10
N PHE A 225 15.46 0.48 -17.59
CA PHE A 225 14.02 0.66 -17.39
C PHE A 225 13.71 1.80 -16.40
N GLY A 226 14.32 1.76 -15.21
CA GLY A 226 14.07 2.78 -14.17
C GLY A 226 14.48 4.18 -14.61
N ARG A 227 15.65 4.29 -15.27
CA ARG A 227 16.13 5.57 -15.81
C ARG A 227 15.23 6.12 -16.91
N SER A 228 14.85 5.30 -17.92
CA SER A 228 13.95 5.75 -18.99
C SER A 228 12.62 6.21 -18.43
N ARG A 229 12.06 5.48 -17.51
CA ARG A 229 10.76 5.80 -16.87
C ARG A 229 10.76 7.14 -16.13
N LEU A 230 11.85 7.46 -15.44
CA LEU A 230 12.01 8.77 -14.79
C LEU A 230 12.11 9.90 -15.80
N ILE A 231 12.94 9.72 -16.86
CA ILE A 231 13.10 10.70 -17.94
C ILE A 231 11.75 10.98 -18.60
N ASP A 232 11.01 9.94 -18.96
CA ASP A 232 9.68 10.08 -19.58
C ASP A 232 8.70 10.82 -18.68
N ALA A 233 8.69 10.49 -17.38
CA ALA A 233 7.81 11.16 -16.43
C ALA A 233 8.13 12.66 -16.29
N GLU A 234 9.42 13.01 -16.22
CA GLU A 234 9.86 14.43 -16.16
C GLU A 234 9.57 15.18 -17.45
N GLN A 235 9.79 14.55 -18.62
CA GLN A 235 9.48 15.15 -19.90
C GLN A 235 8.00 15.43 -20.06
N ARG A 236 7.15 14.47 -19.72
CA ARG A 236 5.70 14.65 -19.73
C ARG A 236 5.28 15.76 -18.77
N MET A 237 5.85 15.77 -17.56
CA MET A 237 5.57 16.83 -16.60
C MET A 237 5.92 18.22 -17.12
N LYS A 238 7.12 18.40 -17.71
CA LYS A 238 7.56 19.67 -18.32
C LYS A 238 6.66 20.11 -19.47
N LYS A 239 6.20 19.17 -20.30
CA LYS A 239 5.36 19.45 -21.45
C LYS A 239 3.93 19.82 -21.04
N GLU A 240 3.37 19.17 -20.03
CA GLU A 240 1.96 19.26 -19.69
C GLU A 240 1.66 20.20 -18.51
N THR A 241 2.70 20.74 -17.85
CA THR A 241 2.52 21.69 -16.74
C THR A 241 3.32 22.99 -16.95
N PRO A 242 2.69 24.18 -16.75
CA PRO A 242 3.35 25.48 -17.03
C PRO A 242 4.60 25.74 -16.20
N LYS A 243 4.70 25.19 -15.01
CA LYS A 243 5.82 25.41 -14.07
C LYS A 243 6.86 24.31 -14.06
N GLY A 244 6.62 23.21 -14.75
CA GLY A 244 7.47 22.02 -14.68
C GLY A 244 7.80 21.62 -13.24
N SER A 245 7.99 20.35 -12.98
CA SER A 245 8.46 19.83 -11.70
C SER A 245 9.43 18.69 -11.99
N SER A 246 10.50 18.59 -11.21
CA SER A 246 11.38 17.43 -11.26
C SER A 246 10.96 16.38 -10.22
N PHE A 247 11.35 15.16 -10.50
CA PHE A 247 11.11 14.01 -9.59
C PHE A 247 12.04 14.06 -8.37
#